data_dc60cf07168d51f3c43e8c15a3b23443
#
_entry.id   dc60cf07168d51f3c43e8c15a3b23443
#
_cell.length_a   1.000
_cell.length_b   1.000
_cell.length_c   1.000
_cell.angle_alpha   90.00
_cell.angle_beta   90.00
_cell.angle_gamma   90.00
#
_symmetry.space_group_name_H-M   'P 1'
#
loop_
_entity.id
_entity.type
_entity.pdbx_description
1 polymer ?
#
loop_
_entity_poly.entity_id
_entity_poly.type
_entity_poly.pdbx_seq_one_letter_code
_entity_poly.pdbx_strand_id
1 'polypeptide(L)'
;MLETYCKYRMEYKDFLLFIKIGNFYEVFDKDSLILNKLFGYKIKKVKDTIKVGFTLSRLDYILKLIGNINYVVIDNTLIEKKEFDNNKYKDYNFDINSIILNSIKIDRIYEELNNRLLYATERLLFLNKKY
;
A
#
# COMPACT_ATOMS: atom_id res chain seq x y z
N MET A 1 -2.03 -15.29 -0.59
CA MET A 1 -2.45 -13.89 -0.74
C MET A 1 -1.98 -13.28 -2.05
N LEU A 2 -0.69 -13.30 -2.31
CA LEU A 2 -0.15 -12.90 -3.61
C LEU A 2 -0.69 -13.73 -4.77
N GLU A 3 -0.94 -15.01 -4.53
CA GLU A 3 -1.53 -15.90 -5.53
C GLU A 3 -2.93 -15.45 -5.94
N THR A 4 -3.78 -15.08 -4.97
CA THR A 4 -5.11 -14.56 -5.23
C THR A 4 -5.04 -13.26 -6.01
N TYR A 5 -4.15 -12.35 -5.62
CA TYR A 5 -3.94 -11.10 -6.34
C TYR A 5 -3.49 -11.34 -7.78
N CYS A 6 -2.49 -12.19 -8.00
CA CYS A 6 -1.98 -12.49 -9.34
C CYS A 6 -3.06 -13.08 -10.24
N LYS A 7 -3.87 -13.99 -9.71
CA LYS A 7 -4.99 -14.59 -10.44
C LYS A 7 -5.98 -13.54 -10.95
N TYR A 8 -6.42 -12.65 -10.07
CA TYR A 8 -7.39 -11.63 -10.43
C TYR A 8 -6.77 -10.51 -11.26
N ARG A 9 -5.48 -10.21 -11.08
CA ARG A 9 -4.79 -9.21 -11.89
C ARG A 9 -4.70 -9.63 -13.36
N MET A 10 -4.53 -10.89 -13.63
CA MET A 10 -4.54 -11.41 -15.02
C MET A 10 -5.91 -11.26 -15.68
N GLU A 11 -6.97 -11.40 -14.89
CA GLU A 11 -8.35 -11.28 -15.38
C GLU A 11 -8.79 -9.82 -15.52
N TYR A 12 -8.36 -8.94 -14.60
CA TYR A 12 -8.76 -7.53 -14.55
C TYR A 12 -7.54 -6.62 -14.63
N LYS A 13 -7.01 -6.40 -15.84
CA LYS A 13 -5.73 -5.70 -16.04
C LYS A 13 -5.76 -4.21 -15.69
N ASP A 14 -6.79 -3.49 -16.07
CA ASP A 14 -6.88 -2.04 -15.90
C ASP A 14 -7.96 -1.66 -14.89
N PHE A 15 -8.00 -2.37 -13.77
CA PHE A 15 -8.96 -2.18 -12.68
C PHE A 15 -8.23 -2.03 -11.36
N LEU A 16 -8.76 -1.15 -10.50
CA LEU A 16 -8.39 -1.21 -9.09
C LEU A 16 -8.97 -2.49 -8.47
N LEU A 17 -8.10 -3.32 -7.90
CA LEU A 17 -8.51 -4.56 -7.24
C LEU A 17 -8.53 -4.39 -5.74
N PHE A 18 -9.72 -4.42 -5.15
CA PHE A 18 -9.91 -4.41 -3.71
C PHE A 18 -10.17 -5.84 -3.25
N ILE A 19 -9.25 -6.41 -2.48
CA ILE A 19 -9.36 -7.79 -2.02
C ILE A 19 -9.62 -7.80 -0.52
N LYS A 20 -10.72 -8.39 -0.10
CA LYS A 20 -11.05 -8.52 1.32
C LYS A 20 -10.18 -9.57 1.98
N ILE A 21 -9.51 -9.17 3.05
CA ILE A 21 -8.62 -10.02 3.83
C ILE A 21 -8.92 -9.77 5.30
N GLY A 22 -9.65 -10.70 5.93
CA GLY A 22 -10.11 -10.53 7.30
C GLY A 22 -11.01 -9.31 7.45
N ASN A 23 -10.62 -8.38 8.30
CA ASN A 23 -11.37 -7.14 8.55
C ASN A 23 -10.89 -5.94 7.72
N PHE A 24 -10.11 -6.20 6.67
CA PHE A 24 -9.53 -5.16 5.83
C PHE A 24 -9.77 -5.45 4.36
N TYR A 25 -9.73 -4.39 3.54
CA TYR A 25 -9.47 -4.50 2.12
C TYR A 25 -8.03 -4.15 1.85
N GLU A 26 -7.38 -4.88 0.97
CA GLU A 26 -6.00 -4.60 0.56
C GLU A 26 -5.93 -4.41 -0.95
N VAL A 27 -5.07 -3.49 -1.36
CA VAL A 27 -4.70 -3.26 -2.76
C VAL A 27 -3.18 -3.40 -2.88
N PHE A 28 -2.70 -3.80 -4.06
CA PHE A 28 -1.30 -4.15 -4.28
C PHE A 28 -0.69 -3.41 -5.45
N ASP A 29 0.63 -3.29 -5.48
CA ASP A 29 1.44 -2.74 -6.56
C ASP A 29 0.95 -1.34 -6.99
N LYS A 30 0.67 -1.15 -8.27
CA LYS A 30 0.19 0.12 -8.82
C LYS A 30 -1.04 0.66 -8.09
N ASP A 31 -1.97 -0.22 -7.71
CA ASP A 31 -3.20 0.18 -7.03
C ASP A 31 -2.91 0.80 -5.67
N SER A 32 -1.90 0.28 -4.96
CA SER A 32 -1.47 0.85 -3.68
C SER A 32 -0.91 2.26 -3.85
N LEU A 33 -0.18 2.52 -4.94
CA LEU A 33 0.35 3.84 -5.26
C LEU A 33 -0.77 4.83 -5.61
N ILE A 34 -1.81 4.38 -6.29
CA ILE A 34 -2.97 5.20 -6.61
C ILE A 34 -3.68 5.64 -5.32
N LEU A 35 -3.94 4.72 -4.40
CA LEU A 35 -4.58 5.04 -3.13
C LEU A 35 -3.70 5.92 -2.23
N ASN A 36 -2.39 5.70 -2.24
CA ASN A 36 -1.46 6.58 -1.55
C ASN A 36 -1.52 8.01 -2.09
N LYS A 37 -1.52 8.16 -3.43
CA LYS A 37 -1.58 9.47 -4.07
C LYS A 37 -2.89 10.20 -3.79
N LEU A 38 -4.02 9.49 -3.87
CA LEU A 38 -5.34 10.10 -3.72
C LEU A 38 -5.73 10.36 -2.27
N PHE A 39 -5.36 9.47 -1.35
CA PHE A 39 -5.85 9.50 0.04
C PHE A 39 -4.74 9.60 1.08
N GLY A 40 -3.49 9.47 0.69
CA GLY A 40 -2.36 9.51 1.62
C GLY A 40 -2.20 8.26 2.49
N TYR A 41 -2.82 7.14 2.13
CA TYR A 41 -2.68 5.89 2.87
C TYR A 41 -1.24 5.40 2.84
N LYS A 42 -0.76 4.90 3.97
CA LYS A 42 0.60 4.41 4.12
C LYS A 42 0.83 3.14 3.31
N ILE A 43 1.88 3.15 2.50
CA ILE A 43 2.33 1.98 1.75
C ILE A 43 3.15 1.09 2.66
N LYS A 44 2.84 -0.21 2.67
CA LYS A 44 3.59 -1.24 3.38
C LYS A 44 4.29 -2.15 2.37
N LYS A 45 5.52 -2.53 2.68
CA LYS A 45 6.26 -3.53 1.88
C LYS A 45 6.01 -4.92 2.42
N VAL A 46 5.75 -5.87 1.50
CA VAL A 46 5.59 -7.28 1.83
C VAL A 46 6.38 -8.08 0.78
N LYS A 47 7.53 -8.61 1.17
CA LYS A 47 8.46 -9.30 0.25
C LYS A 47 8.84 -8.39 -0.91
N ASP A 48 8.50 -8.77 -2.14
CA ASP A 48 8.86 -8.03 -3.35
C ASP A 48 7.74 -7.12 -3.85
N THR A 49 6.72 -6.91 -3.06
CA THR A 49 5.58 -6.09 -3.45
C THR A 49 5.26 -5.02 -2.41
N ILE A 50 4.39 -4.10 -2.78
CA ILE A 50 3.86 -3.07 -1.89
C ILE A 50 2.35 -3.23 -1.78
N LYS A 51 1.79 -2.80 -0.66
CA LYS A 51 0.35 -2.86 -0.43
C LYS A 51 -0.13 -1.69 0.40
N VAL A 52 -1.43 -1.38 0.27
CA VAL A 52 -2.17 -0.47 1.15
C VAL A 52 -3.38 -1.22 1.68
N GLY A 53 -3.62 -1.13 2.97
CA GLY A 53 -4.79 -1.73 3.61
C GLY A 53 -5.64 -0.67 4.30
N PHE A 54 -6.94 -0.89 4.34
CA PHE A 54 -7.88 -0.03 5.06
C PHE A 54 -9.05 -0.88 5.58
N THR A 55 -9.75 -0.35 6.59
CA THR A 55 -10.88 -1.06 7.20
C THR A 55 -12.06 -1.20 6.25
N LEU A 56 -12.88 -2.23 6.44
CA LEU A 56 -14.05 -2.50 5.59
C LEU A 56 -15.00 -1.31 5.49
N SER A 57 -15.17 -0.56 6.57
CA SER A 57 -16.06 0.60 6.63
C SER A 57 -15.64 1.77 5.73
N ARG A 58 -14.39 1.79 5.29
CA ARG A 58 -13.85 2.85 4.43
C ARG A 58 -14.12 2.65 2.94
N LEU A 59 -14.53 1.45 2.54
CA LEU A 59 -14.66 1.11 1.12
C LEU A 59 -15.61 2.06 0.38
N ASP A 60 -16.81 2.28 0.93
CA ASP A 60 -17.81 3.14 0.27
C ASP A 60 -17.31 4.57 0.07
N TYR A 61 -16.62 5.10 1.08
CA TYR A 61 -16.00 6.42 1.00
C TYR A 61 -14.96 6.50 -0.12
N ILE A 62 -14.10 5.50 -0.19
CA ILE A 62 -13.05 5.42 -1.21
C ILE A 62 -13.66 5.32 -2.60
N LEU A 63 -14.64 4.44 -2.79
CA LEU A 63 -15.27 4.24 -4.10
C LEU A 63 -15.98 5.49 -4.62
N LYS A 64 -16.49 6.33 -3.73
CA LYS A 64 -17.11 7.61 -4.11
C LYS A 64 -16.09 8.65 -4.58
N LEU A 65 -14.86 8.59 -4.07
CA LEU A 65 -13.85 9.63 -4.28
C LEU A 65 -12.78 9.29 -5.31
N ILE A 66 -12.65 8.03 -5.73
CA ILE A 66 -11.62 7.65 -6.70
C ILE A 66 -11.85 8.19 -8.11
N GLY A 67 -13.08 8.66 -8.41
CA GLY A 67 -13.42 9.16 -9.73
C GLY A 67 -13.71 8.05 -10.74
N ASN A 68 -13.43 8.31 -12.01
CA ASN A 68 -13.74 7.39 -13.12
C ASN A 68 -12.65 6.36 -13.31
N ILE A 69 -12.41 5.53 -12.32
CA ILE A 69 -11.46 4.43 -12.37
C ILE A 69 -12.24 3.13 -12.25
N ASN A 70 -12.08 2.24 -13.21
CA ASN A 70 -12.68 0.92 -13.14
C ASN A 70 -12.20 0.19 -11.90
N TYR A 71 -13.10 -0.48 -11.17
CA TYR A 71 -12.71 -1.23 -9.98
C TYR A 71 -13.44 -2.57 -9.88
N VAL A 72 -12.82 -3.47 -9.13
CA VAL A 72 -13.36 -4.77 -8.76
C VAL A 72 -13.19 -4.93 -7.27
N VAL A 73 -14.27 -5.27 -6.56
CA VAL A 73 -14.25 -5.62 -5.14
C VAL A 73 -14.43 -7.12 -5.02
N ILE A 74 -13.47 -7.77 -4.40
CA ILE A 74 -13.45 -9.22 -4.23
C ILE A 74 -13.62 -9.54 -2.75
N ASP A 75 -14.77 -10.11 -2.40
CA ASP A 75 -15.12 -10.58 -1.07
C ASP A 75 -15.34 -12.09 -1.14
N ASN A 76 -14.29 -12.87 -0.91
CA ASN A 76 -14.29 -14.33 -1.08
C ASN A 76 -14.73 -14.74 -2.49
N THR A 77 -15.96 -15.26 -2.63
CA THR A 77 -16.53 -15.64 -3.93
C THR A 77 -17.38 -14.54 -4.56
N LEU A 78 -17.69 -13.49 -3.81
CA LEU A 78 -18.47 -12.36 -4.31
C LEU A 78 -17.57 -11.38 -5.03
N ILE A 79 -17.89 -11.10 -6.30
CA ILE A 79 -17.13 -10.18 -7.13
C ILE A 79 -18.07 -9.07 -7.58
N GLU A 80 -17.74 -7.83 -7.21
CA GLU A 80 -18.47 -6.65 -7.64
C GLU A 80 -17.57 -5.83 -8.57
N LYS A 81 -18.03 -5.60 -9.78
CA LYS A 81 -17.26 -4.93 -10.82
C LYS A 81 -17.99 -3.69 -11.30
N LYS A 82 -17.25 -2.59 -11.47
CA LYS A 82 -17.77 -1.38 -12.08
C LYS A 82 -16.81 -0.87 -13.15
N GLU A 83 -17.37 -0.57 -14.32
CA GLU A 83 -16.65 -0.03 -15.47
C GLU A 83 -17.15 1.37 -15.81
N PHE A 84 -16.22 2.23 -16.20
CA PHE A 84 -16.50 3.59 -16.66
C PHE A 84 -16.04 3.72 -18.11
N ASP A 85 -16.81 4.48 -18.93
CA ASP A 85 -16.45 4.73 -20.32
C ASP A 85 -15.10 5.45 -20.44
N ASN A 86 -14.81 6.34 -19.49
CA ASN A 86 -13.54 7.06 -19.39
C ASN A 86 -12.73 6.53 -18.21
N ASN A 87 -12.16 5.34 -18.35
CA ASN A 87 -11.36 4.72 -17.31
C ASN A 87 -10.00 5.41 -17.19
N LYS A 88 -9.77 6.07 -16.07
CA LYS A 88 -8.54 6.81 -15.77
C LYS A 88 -7.42 5.97 -15.14
N TYR A 89 -7.63 4.68 -14.99
CA TYR A 89 -6.62 3.79 -14.40
C TYR A 89 -5.28 3.85 -15.16
N LYS A 90 -5.34 3.90 -16.47
CA LYS A 90 -4.15 3.96 -17.34
C LYS A 90 -3.41 5.29 -17.26
N ASP A 91 -4.06 6.35 -16.81
CA ASP A 91 -3.44 7.66 -16.67
C ASP A 91 -2.42 7.70 -15.52
N TYR A 92 -2.54 6.77 -14.57
CA TYR A 92 -1.58 6.61 -13.48
C TYR A 92 -0.41 5.76 -13.96
N ASN A 93 0.76 6.36 -13.99
CA ASN A 93 1.98 5.70 -14.46
C ASN A 93 3.09 5.90 -13.44
N PHE A 94 3.52 4.79 -12.83
CA PHE A 94 4.54 4.79 -11.77
C PHE A 94 5.66 3.83 -12.11
N ASP A 95 6.89 4.21 -11.80
CA ASP A 95 8.02 3.29 -11.79
C ASP A 95 8.06 2.57 -10.44
N ILE A 96 7.35 1.45 -10.35
CA ILE A 96 7.19 0.69 -9.11
C ILE A 96 8.54 0.21 -8.58
N ASN A 97 9.43 -0.26 -9.45
CA ASN A 97 10.73 -0.75 -9.03
C ASN A 97 11.58 0.35 -8.40
N SER A 98 11.59 1.53 -8.98
CA SER A 98 12.29 2.70 -8.44
C SER A 98 11.72 3.11 -7.09
N ILE A 99 10.40 3.11 -6.96
CA ILE A 99 9.70 3.48 -5.71
C ILE A 99 10.02 2.48 -4.60
N ILE A 100 9.99 1.18 -4.89
CA ILE A 100 10.34 0.15 -3.92
C ILE A 100 11.80 0.30 -3.47
N LEU A 101 12.71 0.51 -4.40
CA LEU A 101 14.13 0.73 -4.10
C LEU A 101 14.35 1.96 -3.23
N ASN A 102 13.70 3.07 -3.54
CA ASN A 102 13.76 4.29 -2.73
C ASN A 102 13.20 4.07 -1.33
N SER A 103 12.13 3.32 -1.19
CA SER A 103 11.57 2.96 0.11
C SER A 103 12.55 2.15 0.95
N ILE A 104 13.27 1.20 0.36
CA ILE A 104 14.32 0.43 1.04
C ILE A 104 15.42 1.35 1.56
N LYS A 105 15.88 2.31 0.75
CA LYS A 105 16.90 3.26 1.15
C LYS A 105 16.45 4.14 2.32
N ILE A 106 15.22 4.62 2.30
CA ILE A 106 14.64 5.43 3.37
C ILE A 106 14.55 4.61 4.66
N ASP A 107 14.08 3.37 4.60
CA ASP A 107 13.98 2.48 5.76
C ASP A 107 15.35 2.26 6.39
N ARG A 108 16.40 2.06 5.59
CA ARG A 108 17.78 1.92 6.09
C ARG A 108 18.26 3.17 6.81
N ILE A 109 17.95 4.34 6.28
CA ILE A 109 18.32 5.61 6.90
C ILE A 109 17.64 5.77 8.25
N TYR A 110 16.35 5.48 8.35
CA TYR A 110 15.61 5.52 9.61
C TYR A 110 16.16 4.53 10.62
N GLU A 111 16.49 3.33 10.21
CA GLU A 111 17.07 2.30 11.08
C GLU A 111 18.43 2.75 11.64
N GLU A 112 19.30 3.30 10.81
CA GLU A 112 20.58 3.86 11.25
C GLU A 112 20.39 5.01 12.26
N LEU A 113 19.47 5.93 11.97
CA LEU A 113 19.18 7.03 12.87
C LEU A 113 18.66 6.54 14.23
N ASN A 114 17.77 5.58 14.23
CA ASN A 114 17.24 4.98 15.46
C ASN A 114 18.35 4.30 16.26
N ASN A 115 19.24 3.58 15.61
CA ASN A 115 20.39 2.93 16.28
C ASN A 115 21.34 3.95 16.89
N ARG A 116 21.61 5.05 16.20
CA ARG A 116 22.44 6.15 16.72
C ARG A 116 21.81 6.81 17.93
N LEU A 117 20.50 7.06 17.90
CA LEU A 117 19.76 7.64 19.02
C LEU A 117 19.79 6.70 20.24
N LEU A 118 19.61 5.41 20.05
CA LEU A 118 19.67 4.40 21.10
C LEU A 118 21.03 4.37 21.75
N TYR A 119 22.10 4.36 20.95
CA TYR A 119 23.47 4.39 21.44
C TYR A 119 23.76 5.65 22.26
N ALA A 120 23.35 6.81 21.78
CA ALA A 120 23.53 8.07 22.48
C ALA A 120 22.80 8.08 23.83
N THR A 121 21.57 7.54 23.88
CA THR A 121 20.77 7.43 25.09
C THR A 121 21.44 6.49 26.10
N GLU A 122 21.91 5.34 25.69
CA GLU A 122 22.62 4.39 26.54
C GLU A 122 23.90 5.02 27.11
N ARG A 123 24.63 5.77 26.29
CA ARG A 123 25.85 6.45 26.71
C ARG A 123 25.57 7.52 27.77
N LEU A 124 24.50 8.30 27.58
CA LEU A 124 24.07 9.30 28.56
C LEU A 124 23.67 8.66 29.89
N LEU A 125 22.92 7.56 29.85
CA LEU A 125 22.55 6.81 31.05
C LEU A 125 23.78 6.26 31.78
N PHE A 126 24.74 5.77 31.04
CA PHE A 126 26.01 5.28 31.64
C PHE A 126 26.79 6.40 32.33
N LEU A 127 26.91 7.57 31.70
CA LEU A 127 27.58 8.73 32.30
C LEU A 127 26.86 9.22 33.55
N ASN A 128 25.53 9.24 33.56
CA ASN A 128 24.75 9.63 34.74
C ASN A 128 24.91 8.65 35.91
N LYS A 129 25.14 7.37 35.65
CA LYS A 129 25.39 6.37 36.68
C LYS A 129 26.77 6.52 37.34
N LYS A 130 27.71 7.19 36.70
CA LYS A 130 29.07 7.45 37.22
C LYS A 130 29.14 8.60 38.21
N TYR A 131 28.16 9.44 38.22
CA TYR A 131 28.05 10.62 39.05
C TYR A 131 26.86 10.52 40.00
#